data_670a55940a7215e6553907f6f36475e6
#
_entry.id   670a55940a7215e6553907f6f36475e6
#
_cell.length_a   1.000
_cell.length_b   1.000
_cell.length_c   1.000
_cell.angle_alpha   90.00
_cell.angle_beta   90.00
_cell.angle_gamma   90.00
#
_symmetry.space_group_name_H-M   'P 1'
#
loop_
_entity.id
_entity.type
_entity.pdbx_description
1 polymer ?
#
loop_
_entity_poly.entity_id
_entity_poly.type
_entity_poly.pdbx_seq_one_letter_code
_entity_poly.pdbx_strand_id
1 'polypeptide(L)'
;MEKIINVTDLTKVFMLQKHYRGFGGSLRGLISRQSTEIRAVDGVTFSIDKGECVGYIGPNGAGKSTTIKMLTGLLVPTGGIINVIGFLPWRERTKFVAKIGVVFGQRTTLWWDLPVIESLDLLKHIYRIPPDRYKSNLDLFRGMLELDNFLDTPVRALSLGQRMRADLCAAMLHNPDLLFLDEPTIGLDVVAKERIRQFIRQINQTTHTTILLTTHDLSDVEKLCERVL
;
A
#
# COMPACT_ATOMS: atom_id res chain seq x y z
N MET A 1 -22.47 10.40 -2.84
CA MET A 1 -21.02 10.59 -3.10
C MET A 1 -20.52 9.57 -4.12
N GLU A 2 -19.47 9.87 -4.86
CA GLU A 2 -18.90 8.98 -5.87
C GLU A 2 -18.07 7.89 -5.18
N LYS A 3 -18.42 6.61 -5.37
CA LYS A 3 -17.69 5.49 -4.81
C LYS A 3 -16.42 5.23 -5.60
N ILE A 4 -15.28 5.37 -4.95
CA ILE A 4 -13.96 5.12 -5.56
C ILE A 4 -13.50 3.67 -5.39
N ILE A 5 -13.92 3.02 -4.30
CA ILE A 5 -13.75 1.58 -4.06
C ILE A 5 -15.12 0.95 -3.83
N ASN A 6 -15.38 -0.15 -4.51
CA ASN A 6 -16.56 -0.99 -4.27
C ASN A 6 -16.15 -2.46 -4.27
N VAL A 7 -16.45 -3.13 -3.17
CA VAL A 7 -16.10 -4.53 -2.92
C VAL A 7 -17.33 -5.28 -2.48
N THR A 8 -17.61 -6.42 -3.11
CA THR A 8 -18.75 -7.26 -2.79
C THR A 8 -18.31 -8.72 -2.68
N ASP A 9 -18.55 -9.34 -1.54
CA ASP A 9 -18.32 -10.76 -1.27
C ASP A 9 -16.86 -11.20 -1.53
N LEU A 10 -15.91 -10.32 -1.26
CA LEU A 10 -14.51 -10.56 -1.55
C LEU A 10 -13.97 -11.74 -0.76
N THR A 11 -13.44 -12.71 -1.49
CA THR A 11 -12.92 -13.94 -0.91
C THR A 11 -11.54 -14.29 -1.47
N LYS A 12 -10.63 -14.70 -0.59
CA LYS A 12 -9.32 -15.25 -0.97
C LYS A 12 -8.99 -16.52 -0.22
N VAL A 13 -8.86 -17.59 -0.98
CA VAL A 13 -8.45 -18.90 -0.49
C VAL A 13 -7.06 -19.23 -1.03
N PHE A 14 -6.17 -19.70 -0.16
CA PHE A 14 -4.88 -20.24 -0.50
C PHE A 14 -4.88 -21.74 -0.29
N MET A 15 -4.32 -22.47 -1.26
CA MET A 15 -4.12 -23.92 -1.16
C MET A 15 -2.69 -24.20 -0.71
N LEU A 16 -2.52 -24.64 0.53
CA LEU A 16 -1.21 -25.06 1.05
C LEU A 16 -1.03 -26.56 0.85
N GLN A 17 0.00 -26.94 0.09
CA GLN A 17 0.40 -28.35 -0.01
C GLN A 17 1.07 -28.80 1.28
N LYS A 18 0.64 -29.94 1.82
CA LYS A 18 1.30 -30.57 2.97
C LYS A 18 2.67 -31.08 2.56
N HIS A 19 3.72 -30.49 3.11
CA HIS A 19 5.08 -31.03 3.01
C HIS A 19 5.28 -32.14 4.03
N TYR A 20 5.52 -33.37 3.54
CA TYR A 20 5.91 -34.50 4.39
C TYR A 20 7.42 -34.47 4.59
N ARG A 21 7.90 -34.52 5.84
CA ARG A 21 9.33 -34.58 6.18
C ARG A 21 9.87 -35.98 5.98
N GLY A 22 11.10 -36.10 5.43
CA GLY A 22 11.86 -37.35 5.27
C GLY A 22 11.90 -37.90 3.85
N PHE A 23 12.88 -38.77 3.56
CA PHE A 23 13.14 -39.34 2.24
C PHE A 23 11.93 -40.08 1.64
N GLY A 24 11.17 -40.82 2.44
CA GLY A 24 9.90 -41.45 2.05
C GLY A 24 8.73 -40.48 1.91
N GLY A 25 8.82 -39.27 2.50
CA GLY A 25 7.82 -38.20 2.42
C GLY A 25 7.85 -37.50 1.06
N SER A 26 9.02 -37.41 0.43
CA SER A 26 9.16 -36.76 -0.90
C SER A 26 8.46 -37.57 -1.99
N LEU A 27 8.55 -38.92 -2.00
CA LEU A 27 7.81 -39.77 -2.91
C LEU A 27 6.30 -39.75 -2.67
N ARG A 28 5.89 -39.71 -1.40
CA ARG A 28 4.46 -39.61 -0.98
C ARG A 28 3.86 -38.26 -1.35
N GLY A 29 4.64 -37.18 -1.29
CA GLY A 29 4.23 -35.82 -1.72
C GLY A 29 3.98 -35.70 -3.21
N LEU A 30 4.62 -36.51 -4.06
CA LEU A 30 4.39 -36.58 -5.49
C LEU A 30 3.06 -37.26 -5.86
N ILE A 31 2.58 -38.19 -5.01
CA ILE A 31 1.37 -38.99 -5.28
C ILE A 31 0.16 -38.44 -4.49
N SER A 32 0.38 -37.88 -3.28
CA SER A 32 -0.68 -37.37 -2.40
C SER A 32 -0.81 -35.85 -2.53
N ARG A 33 -1.77 -35.38 -3.31
CA ARG A 33 -2.17 -33.96 -3.40
C ARG A 33 -3.05 -33.52 -2.22
N GLN A 34 -2.64 -33.82 -0.99
CA GLN A 34 -3.37 -33.26 0.17
C GLN A 34 -3.03 -31.80 0.32
N SER A 35 -3.96 -30.92 -0.03
CA SER A 35 -3.89 -29.50 0.20
C SER A 35 -4.81 -29.11 1.36
N THR A 36 -4.37 -28.16 2.16
CA THR A 36 -5.21 -27.52 3.19
C THR A 36 -5.63 -26.15 2.66
N GLU A 37 -6.93 -25.88 2.70
CA GLU A 37 -7.46 -24.57 2.36
C GLU A 37 -7.27 -23.61 3.52
N ILE A 38 -6.70 -22.43 3.24
CA ILE A 38 -6.65 -21.30 4.16
C ILE A 38 -7.46 -20.16 3.56
N ARG A 39 -8.57 -19.81 4.19
CA ARG A 39 -9.36 -18.64 3.85
C ARG A 39 -8.73 -17.41 4.50
N ALA A 40 -7.97 -16.66 3.72
CA ALA A 40 -7.32 -15.43 4.20
C ALA A 40 -8.26 -14.23 4.21
N VAL A 41 -9.27 -14.23 3.33
CA VAL A 41 -10.37 -13.25 3.30
C VAL A 41 -11.64 -14.02 2.97
N ASP A 42 -12.72 -13.78 3.71
CA ASP A 42 -13.97 -14.53 3.60
C ASP A 42 -15.18 -13.61 3.53
N GLY A 43 -15.71 -13.37 2.32
CA GLY A 43 -16.97 -12.66 2.07
C GLY A 43 -17.01 -11.19 2.46
N VAL A 44 -15.90 -10.45 2.37
CA VAL A 44 -15.85 -9.05 2.80
C VAL A 44 -16.55 -8.13 1.80
N THR A 45 -17.46 -7.28 2.30
CA THR A 45 -18.21 -6.31 1.50
C THR A 45 -18.10 -4.92 2.11
N PHE A 46 -17.63 -3.94 1.32
CA PHE A 46 -17.57 -2.53 1.72
C PHE A 46 -17.44 -1.60 0.51
N SER A 47 -17.61 -0.31 0.75
CA SER A 47 -17.34 0.72 -0.24
C SER A 47 -16.69 1.93 0.42
N ILE A 48 -15.90 2.69 -0.36
CA ILE A 48 -15.23 3.92 0.07
C ILE A 48 -15.58 5.01 -0.93
N ASP A 49 -15.97 6.18 -0.39
CA ASP A 49 -16.28 7.34 -1.19
C ASP A 49 -15.01 8.15 -1.52
N LYS A 50 -15.04 8.90 -2.61
CA LYS A 50 -13.93 9.73 -3.04
C LYS A 50 -13.61 10.80 -2.01
N GLY A 51 -12.33 10.96 -1.67
CA GLY A 51 -11.82 11.93 -0.71
C GLY A 51 -11.84 11.45 0.75
N GLU A 52 -12.47 10.28 1.06
CA GLU A 52 -12.45 9.74 2.43
C GLU A 52 -11.04 9.28 2.86
N CYS A 53 -10.73 9.43 4.14
CA CYS A 53 -9.63 8.73 4.81
C CYS A 53 -10.21 7.63 5.70
N VAL A 54 -10.02 6.37 5.29
CA VAL A 54 -10.66 5.21 5.91
C VAL A 54 -9.64 4.29 6.54
N GLY A 55 -9.87 3.91 7.81
CA GLY A 55 -9.10 2.90 8.52
C GLY A 55 -9.66 1.49 8.27
N TYR A 56 -8.81 0.56 7.79
CA TYR A 56 -9.14 -0.85 7.68
C TYR A 56 -8.44 -1.59 8.82
N ILE A 57 -9.18 -1.87 9.88
CA ILE A 57 -8.62 -2.39 11.13
C ILE A 57 -8.97 -3.86 11.36
N GLY A 58 -8.24 -4.49 12.26
CA GLY A 58 -8.49 -5.87 12.66
C GLY A 58 -7.23 -6.50 13.27
N PRO A 59 -7.35 -7.66 13.91
CA PRO A 59 -6.21 -8.36 14.50
C PRO A 59 -5.20 -8.81 13.44
N ASN A 60 -3.99 -9.15 13.89
CA ASN A 60 -3.00 -9.75 13.00
C ASN A 60 -3.54 -11.08 12.43
N GLY A 61 -3.34 -11.29 11.13
CA GLY A 61 -3.89 -12.45 10.43
C GLY A 61 -5.33 -12.29 9.93
N ALA A 62 -6.03 -11.18 10.20
CA ALA A 62 -7.40 -10.92 9.73
C ALA A 62 -7.54 -10.70 8.21
N GLY A 63 -6.45 -10.81 7.44
CA GLY A 63 -6.51 -10.65 5.99
C GLY A 63 -6.32 -9.22 5.48
N LYS A 64 -6.02 -8.24 6.34
CA LYS A 64 -5.86 -6.82 5.95
C LYS A 64 -4.92 -6.61 4.77
N SER A 65 -3.66 -7.01 4.90
CA SER A 65 -2.67 -6.88 3.82
C SER A 65 -3.03 -7.74 2.59
N THR A 66 -3.76 -8.85 2.77
CA THR A 66 -4.27 -9.66 1.66
C THR A 66 -5.33 -8.88 0.88
N THR A 67 -6.23 -8.20 1.58
CA THR A 67 -7.25 -7.33 0.99
C THR A 67 -6.58 -6.18 0.23
N ILE A 68 -5.62 -5.46 0.84
CA ILE A 68 -4.85 -4.41 0.14
C ILE A 68 -4.20 -4.95 -1.13
N LYS A 69 -3.56 -6.13 -1.09
CA LYS A 69 -2.94 -6.74 -2.27
C LYS A 69 -3.95 -7.06 -3.38
N MET A 70 -5.19 -7.41 -3.04
CA MET A 70 -6.25 -7.62 -4.03
C MET A 70 -6.74 -6.29 -4.59
N LEU A 71 -6.93 -5.27 -3.76
CA LEU A 71 -7.35 -3.93 -4.18
C LEU A 71 -6.30 -3.23 -5.05
N THR A 72 -5.01 -3.50 -4.82
CA THR A 72 -3.89 -2.96 -5.63
C THR A 72 -3.56 -3.80 -6.86
N GLY A 73 -4.27 -4.91 -7.08
CA GLY A 73 -4.05 -5.80 -8.23
C GLY A 73 -2.79 -6.65 -8.15
N LEU A 74 -2.11 -6.70 -6.99
CA LEU A 74 -0.99 -7.61 -6.75
C LEU A 74 -1.44 -9.05 -6.57
N LEU A 75 -2.69 -9.24 -6.16
CA LEU A 75 -3.29 -10.54 -5.92
C LEU A 75 -4.67 -10.61 -6.57
N VAL A 76 -4.96 -11.69 -7.28
CA VAL A 76 -6.29 -11.93 -7.85
C VAL A 76 -7.16 -12.62 -6.79
N PRO A 77 -8.39 -12.14 -6.51
CA PRO A 77 -9.31 -12.79 -5.59
C PRO A 77 -9.74 -14.19 -6.11
N THR A 78 -10.17 -15.04 -5.19
CA THR A 78 -10.76 -16.34 -5.53
C THR A 78 -12.24 -16.21 -5.84
N GLY A 79 -12.92 -15.22 -5.23
CA GLY A 79 -14.33 -14.90 -5.43
C GLY A 79 -14.66 -13.47 -5.09
N GLY A 80 -15.88 -13.06 -5.42
CA GLY A 80 -16.37 -11.71 -5.21
C GLY A 80 -16.05 -10.74 -6.34
N ILE A 81 -16.47 -9.49 -6.15
CA ILE A 81 -16.34 -8.42 -7.15
C ILE A 81 -15.55 -7.26 -6.52
N ILE A 82 -14.57 -6.75 -7.26
CA ILE A 82 -13.81 -5.55 -6.90
C ILE A 82 -13.92 -4.54 -8.04
N ASN A 83 -14.22 -3.31 -7.71
CA ASN A 83 -14.05 -2.15 -8.57
C ASN A 83 -13.27 -1.07 -7.80
N VAL A 84 -12.15 -0.63 -8.35
CA VAL A 84 -11.31 0.44 -7.79
C VAL A 84 -11.10 1.49 -8.87
N ILE A 85 -11.59 2.70 -8.64
CA ILE A 85 -11.50 3.82 -9.61
C ILE A 85 -12.06 3.43 -11.00
N GLY A 86 -13.12 2.64 -11.05
CA GLY A 86 -13.70 2.14 -12.30
C GLY A 86 -12.96 0.98 -12.95
N PHE A 87 -11.85 0.51 -12.37
CA PHE A 87 -11.04 -0.59 -12.90
C PHE A 87 -11.25 -1.91 -12.16
N LEU A 88 -11.03 -3.01 -12.88
CA LEU A 88 -10.66 -4.30 -12.28
C LEU A 88 -9.13 -4.31 -12.13
N PRO A 89 -8.57 -4.28 -10.90
CA PRO A 89 -7.15 -3.97 -10.65
C PRO A 89 -6.13 -4.82 -11.42
N TRP A 90 -6.46 -6.07 -11.72
CA TRP A 90 -5.55 -7.01 -12.41
C TRP A 90 -5.72 -7.05 -13.95
N ARG A 91 -6.77 -6.42 -14.52
CA ARG A 91 -7.01 -6.44 -15.97
C ARG A 91 -6.30 -5.31 -16.71
N GLU A 92 -6.56 -4.06 -16.32
CA GLU A 92 -5.98 -2.89 -16.97
C GLU A 92 -4.83 -2.30 -16.14
N ARG A 93 -3.90 -3.15 -15.74
CA ARG A 93 -2.89 -2.87 -14.72
C ARG A 93 -2.12 -1.58 -14.94
N THR A 94 -1.64 -1.30 -16.15
CA THR A 94 -0.83 -0.11 -16.44
C THR A 94 -1.61 1.18 -16.22
N LYS A 95 -2.87 1.24 -16.66
CA LYS A 95 -3.74 2.40 -16.47
C LYS A 95 -4.13 2.56 -15.01
N PHE A 96 -4.41 1.44 -14.34
CA PHE A 96 -4.81 1.41 -12.96
C PHE A 96 -3.68 1.86 -12.02
N VAL A 97 -2.46 1.33 -12.18
CA VAL A 97 -1.31 1.67 -11.33
C VAL A 97 -0.94 3.16 -11.44
N ALA A 98 -1.15 3.78 -12.61
CA ALA A 98 -0.95 5.22 -12.78
C ALA A 98 -1.91 6.10 -11.96
N LYS A 99 -2.96 5.52 -11.38
CA LYS A 99 -4.00 6.21 -10.61
C LYS A 99 -3.90 5.98 -9.11
N ILE A 100 -3.04 5.06 -8.67
CA ILE A 100 -2.91 4.69 -7.26
C ILE A 100 -1.48 4.90 -6.76
N GLY A 101 -1.36 5.29 -5.50
CA GLY A 101 -0.14 5.20 -4.72
C GLY A 101 -0.24 4.02 -3.74
N VAL A 102 0.87 3.33 -3.49
CA VAL A 102 0.89 2.21 -2.55
C VAL A 102 2.16 2.27 -1.72
N VAL A 103 2.01 2.20 -0.39
CA VAL A 103 3.13 2.08 0.55
C VAL A 103 2.90 0.86 1.43
N PHE A 104 3.89 -0.03 1.45
CA PHE A 104 3.91 -1.19 2.35
C PHE A 104 4.93 -0.94 3.46
N GLY A 105 4.49 -0.89 4.71
CA GLY A 105 5.33 -0.47 5.85
C GLY A 105 6.62 -1.25 6.07
N GLN A 106 6.70 -2.47 5.55
CA GLN A 106 7.89 -3.32 5.69
C GLN A 106 8.71 -3.47 4.40
N ARG A 107 8.30 -2.83 3.30
CA ARG A 107 8.96 -2.95 2.00
C ARG A 107 9.04 -1.59 1.34
N THR A 108 10.22 -1.24 0.85
CA THR A 108 10.39 -0.05 0.03
C THR A 108 10.14 -0.34 -1.45
N THR A 109 9.62 0.66 -2.15
CA THR A 109 9.50 0.69 -3.61
C THR A 109 10.72 1.33 -4.27
N LEU A 110 11.59 1.96 -3.49
CA LEU A 110 12.81 2.62 -3.94
C LEU A 110 13.93 1.61 -4.19
N TRP A 111 14.87 1.95 -5.07
CA TRP A 111 16.02 1.12 -5.40
C TRP A 111 17.05 1.16 -4.28
N TRP A 112 17.34 -0.01 -3.73
CA TRP A 112 18.11 -0.20 -2.50
C TRP A 112 19.52 0.43 -2.51
N ASP A 113 20.20 0.36 -3.66
CA ASP A 113 21.58 0.85 -3.81
C ASP A 113 21.68 2.28 -4.37
N LEU A 114 20.56 2.87 -4.79
CA LEU A 114 20.54 4.22 -5.34
C LEU A 114 20.22 5.25 -4.26
N PRO A 115 20.73 6.50 -4.39
CA PRO A 115 20.24 7.64 -3.66
C PRO A 115 18.73 7.83 -3.83
N VAL A 116 18.08 8.37 -2.80
CA VAL A 116 16.62 8.62 -2.85
C VAL A 116 16.24 9.44 -4.08
N ILE A 117 16.98 10.53 -4.34
CA ILE A 117 16.68 11.42 -5.48
C ILE A 117 16.72 10.70 -6.82
N GLU A 118 17.68 9.81 -7.03
CA GLU A 118 17.80 9.03 -8.27
C GLU A 118 16.62 8.04 -8.41
N SER A 119 16.19 7.42 -7.31
CA SER A 119 15.01 6.57 -7.28
C SER A 119 13.74 7.36 -7.66
N LEU A 120 13.59 8.60 -7.16
CA LEU A 120 12.47 9.47 -7.51
C LEU A 120 12.53 9.91 -8.99
N ASP A 121 13.72 10.18 -9.51
CA ASP A 121 13.91 10.50 -10.94
C ASP A 121 13.54 9.32 -11.87
N LEU A 122 13.88 8.09 -11.47
CA LEU A 122 13.43 6.89 -12.18
C LEU A 122 11.90 6.76 -12.19
N LEU A 123 11.25 7.01 -11.05
CA LEU A 123 9.78 6.99 -10.95
C LEU A 123 9.13 8.06 -11.83
N LYS A 124 9.73 9.25 -11.95
CA LYS A 124 9.29 10.29 -12.91
C LYS A 124 9.18 9.73 -14.32
N HIS A 125 10.17 8.97 -14.76
CA HIS A 125 10.16 8.35 -16.11
C HIS A 125 9.16 7.19 -16.22
N ILE A 126 9.07 6.34 -15.21
CA ILE A 126 8.14 5.20 -15.16
C ILE A 126 6.69 5.69 -15.23
N TYR A 127 6.33 6.68 -14.41
CA TYR A 127 4.99 7.25 -14.38
C TYR A 127 4.75 8.35 -15.43
N ARG A 128 5.77 8.67 -16.27
CA ARG A 128 5.73 9.71 -17.30
C ARG A 128 5.25 11.06 -16.75
N ILE A 129 5.78 11.44 -15.59
CA ILE A 129 5.40 12.68 -14.92
C ILE A 129 6.01 13.87 -15.69
N PRO A 130 5.22 14.88 -16.10
CA PRO A 130 5.74 16.08 -16.73
C PRO A 130 6.79 16.78 -15.84
N PRO A 131 7.90 17.32 -16.41
CA PRO A 131 8.99 17.90 -15.62
C PRO A 131 8.55 18.97 -14.62
N ASP A 132 7.65 19.85 -15.01
CA ASP A 132 7.16 20.94 -14.15
C ASP A 132 6.34 20.37 -12.96
N ARG A 133 5.50 19.37 -13.22
CA ARG A 133 4.74 18.69 -12.17
C ARG A 133 5.66 17.94 -11.23
N TYR A 134 6.66 17.24 -11.77
CA TYR A 134 7.65 16.54 -10.96
C TYR A 134 8.36 17.51 -10.01
N LYS A 135 8.86 18.62 -10.53
CA LYS A 135 9.54 19.63 -9.72
C LYS A 135 8.63 20.20 -8.64
N SER A 136 7.43 20.60 -9.00
CA SER A 136 6.45 21.16 -8.05
C SER A 136 6.10 20.17 -6.94
N ASN A 137 5.83 18.90 -7.28
CA ASN A 137 5.49 17.86 -6.31
C ASN A 137 6.69 17.53 -5.43
N LEU A 138 7.87 17.39 -6.01
CA LEU A 138 9.09 17.11 -5.26
C LEU A 138 9.39 18.22 -4.25
N ASP A 139 9.33 19.49 -4.67
CA ASP A 139 9.58 20.64 -3.77
C ASP A 139 8.56 20.68 -2.63
N LEU A 140 7.27 20.40 -2.91
CA LEU A 140 6.23 20.32 -1.90
C LEU A 140 6.52 19.20 -0.89
N PHE A 141 6.79 17.99 -1.38
CA PHE A 141 6.99 16.82 -0.51
C PHE A 141 8.32 16.87 0.24
N ARG A 142 9.37 17.50 -0.33
CA ARG A 142 10.62 17.77 0.38
C ARG A 142 10.37 18.54 1.67
N GLY A 143 9.59 19.62 1.59
CA GLY A 143 9.23 20.41 2.77
C GLY A 143 8.38 19.64 3.78
N MET A 144 7.30 18.98 3.30
CA MET A 144 6.37 18.26 4.17
C MET A 144 6.99 17.05 4.88
N LEU A 145 7.87 16.34 4.19
CA LEU A 145 8.50 15.10 4.67
C LEU A 145 9.94 15.30 5.15
N GLU A 146 10.46 16.54 5.11
CA GLU A 146 11.85 16.90 5.49
C GLU A 146 12.88 15.96 4.84
N LEU A 147 12.85 15.87 3.51
CA LEU A 147 13.68 14.92 2.77
C LEU A 147 15.12 15.42 2.58
N ASP A 148 15.37 16.72 2.65
CA ASP A 148 16.64 17.37 2.28
C ASP A 148 17.88 16.76 2.94
N ASN A 149 17.74 16.31 4.18
CA ASN A 149 18.84 15.74 4.95
C ASN A 149 19.30 14.35 4.47
N PHE A 150 18.56 13.71 3.53
CA PHE A 150 18.88 12.35 3.09
C PHE A 150 18.53 12.04 1.63
N LEU A 151 18.20 13.05 0.82
CA LEU A 151 17.90 12.84 -0.60
C LEU A 151 19.07 12.20 -1.36
N ASP A 152 20.30 12.58 -1.05
CA ASP A 152 21.51 12.06 -1.67
C ASP A 152 22.02 10.78 -1.02
N THR A 153 21.31 10.27 -0.01
CA THR A 153 21.70 9.05 0.72
C THR A 153 21.13 7.81 0.03
N PRO A 154 21.94 6.75 -0.19
CA PRO A 154 21.44 5.47 -0.68
C PRO A 154 20.35 4.89 0.23
N VAL A 155 19.29 4.34 -0.35
CA VAL A 155 18.11 3.84 0.38
C VAL A 155 18.47 2.84 1.47
N ARG A 156 19.49 1.99 1.24
CA ARG A 156 19.99 1.01 2.22
C ARG A 156 20.54 1.63 3.50
N ALA A 157 21.00 2.88 3.45
CA ALA A 157 21.60 3.58 4.59
C ALA A 157 20.57 4.38 5.40
N LEU A 158 19.32 4.45 4.95
CA LEU A 158 18.26 5.19 5.62
C LEU A 158 17.76 4.46 6.87
N SER A 159 17.42 5.24 7.90
CA SER A 159 16.59 4.75 9.00
C SER A 159 15.20 4.34 8.50
N LEU A 160 14.49 3.53 9.28
CA LEU A 160 13.11 3.11 8.91
C LEU A 160 12.19 4.33 8.68
N GLY A 161 12.27 5.35 9.54
CA GLY A 161 11.47 6.57 9.40
C GLY A 161 11.85 7.42 8.19
N GLN A 162 13.14 7.53 7.85
CA GLN A 162 13.58 8.20 6.62
C GLN A 162 13.10 7.46 5.38
N ARG A 163 13.24 6.13 5.37
CA ARG A 163 12.78 5.29 4.26
C ARG A 163 11.27 5.40 4.06
N MET A 164 10.48 5.36 5.13
CA MET A 164 9.02 5.55 5.05
C MET A 164 8.64 6.90 4.47
N ARG A 165 9.33 7.98 4.86
CA ARG A 165 9.11 9.32 4.30
C ARG A 165 9.44 9.37 2.81
N ALA A 166 10.53 8.74 2.39
CA ALA A 166 10.90 8.63 0.98
C ALA A 166 9.89 7.79 0.17
N ASP A 167 9.38 6.67 0.73
CA ASP A 167 8.34 5.85 0.11
C ASP A 167 7.01 6.59 -0.05
N LEU A 168 6.61 7.41 0.94
CA LEU A 168 5.42 8.27 0.83
C LEU A 168 5.57 9.32 -0.27
N CYS A 169 6.75 9.97 -0.37
CA CYS A 169 7.05 10.88 -1.47
C CYS A 169 6.91 10.16 -2.82
N ALA A 170 7.55 9.00 -2.97
CA ALA A 170 7.51 8.19 -4.18
C ALA A 170 6.08 7.80 -4.58
N ALA A 171 5.25 7.37 -3.62
CA ALA A 171 3.87 6.96 -3.85
C ALA A 171 2.95 8.12 -4.27
N MET A 172 3.30 9.36 -3.89
CA MET A 172 2.50 10.56 -4.18
C MET A 172 3.01 11.37 -5.38
N LEU A 173 4.21 11.08 -5.89
CA LEU A 173 4.91 11.90 -6.88
C LEU A 173 4.13 12.11 -8.18
N HIS A 174 3.32 11.14 -8.57
CA HIS A 174 2.50 11.17 -9.80
C HIS A 174 1.06 11.67 -9.57
N ASN A 175 0.72 12.17 -8.37
CA ASN A 175 -0.62 12.62 -7.94
C ASN A 175 -1.70 11.54 -8.13
N PRO A 176 -1.65 10.46 -7.36
CA PRO A 176 -2.67 9.42 -7.43
C PRO A 176 -4.03 9.89 -6.90
N ASP A 177 -5.11 9.33 -7.44
CA ASP A 177 -6.47 9.56 -6.96
C ASP A 177 -6.74 8.81 -5.63
N LEU A 178 -5.98 7.72 -5.38
CA LEU A 178 -6.14 6.83 -4.23
C LEU A 178 -4.79 6.37 -3.70
N LEU A 179 -4.59 6.49 -2.38
CA LEU A 179 -3.39 6.06 -1.67
C LEU A 179 -3.71 4.89 -0.73
N PHE A 180 -3.02 3.77 -0.94
CA PHE A 180 -3.05 2.62 -0.03
C PHE A 180 -1.84 2.65 0.89
N LEU A 181 -2.09 2.57 2.20
CA LEU A 181 -1.06 2.56 3.24
C LEU A 181 -1.22 1.29 4.09
N ASP A 182 -0.29 0.34 3.94
CA ASP A 182 -0.30 -0.90 4.72
C ASP A 182 0.70 -0.80 5.88
N GLU A 183 0.21 -0.49 7.09
CA GLU A 183 0.97 -0.33 8.33
C GLU A 183 2.09 0.74 8.24
N PRO A 184 1.82 2.00 7.80
CA PRO A 184 2.85 2.98 7.47
C PRO A 184 3.63 3.51 8.69
N THR A 185 3.15 3.29 9.90
CA THR A 185 3.76 3.78 11.15
C THR A 185 4.41 2.68 11.98
N ILE A 186 4.37 1.44 11.49
CA ILE A 186 4.90 0.28 12.24
C ILE A 186 6.41 0.41 12.49
N GLY A 187 6.82 0.20 13.74
CA GLY A 187 8.25 0.21 14.13
C GLY A 187 8.90 1.60 14.16
N LEU A 188 8.13 2.67 13.97
CA LEU A 188 8.63 4.03 14.01
C LEU A 188 8.58 4.63 15.43
N ASP A 189 9.50 5.54 15.71
CA ASP A 189 9.44 6.36 16.90
C ASP A 189 8.27 7.39 16.86
N VAL A 190 7.97 7.99 17.99
CA VAL A 190 6.82 8.90 18.15
C VAL A 190 6.91 10.12 17.22
N VAL A 191 8.13 10.66 17.02
CA VAL A 191 8.34 11.84 16.16
C VAL A 191 8.11 11.51 14.69
N ALA A 192 8.68 10.39 14.24
CA ALA A 192 8.49 9.91 12.87
C ALA A 192 7.01 9.58 12.59
N LYS A 193 6.32 8.92 13.53
CA LYS A 193 4.87 8.64 13.42
C LYS A 193 4.07 9.93 13.24
N GLU A 194 4.32 10.94 14.07
CA GLU A 194 3.55 12.18 14.02
C GLU A 194 3.77 12.94 12.70
N ARG A 195 4.98 12.96 12.16
CA ARG A 195 5.25 13.53 10.83
C ARG A 195 4.50 12.83 9.71
N ILE A 196 4.48 11.50 9.73
CA ILE A 196 3.73 10.72 8.75
C ILE A 196 2.23 11.01 8.86
N ARG A 197 1.68 11.09 10.08
CA ARG A 197 0.28 11.46 10.30
C ARG A 197 -0.03 12.85 9.76
N GLN A 198 0.81 13.84 10.03
CA GLN A 198 0.65 15.19 9.51
C GLN A 198 0.64 15.21 7.99
N PHE A 199 1.58 14.51 7.36
CA PHE A 199 1.64 14.38 5.91
C PHE A 199 0.35 13.76 5.34
N ILE A 200 -0.10 12.62 5.87
CA ILE A 200 -1.32 11.92 5.43
C ILE A 200 -2.53 12.84 5.52
N ARG A 201 -2.70 13.52 6.67
CA ARG A 201 -3.80 14.46 6.87
C ARG A 201 -3.76 15.62 5.88
N GLN A 202 -2.59 16.23 5.72
CA GLN A 202 -2.41 17.38 4.83
C GLN A 202 -2.68 17.00 3.37
N ILE A 203 -2.19 15.86 2.88
CA ILE A 203 -2.45 15.37 1.52
C ILE A 203 -3.95 15.14 1.32
N ASN A 204 -4.63 14.45 2.23
CA ASN A 204 -6.07 14.22 2.12
C ASN A 204 -6.85 15.55 2.04
N GLN A 205 -6.51 16.52 2.90
CA GLN A 205 -7.19 17.83 2.94
C GLN A 205 -6.89 18.71 1.73
N THR A 206 -5.66 18.71 1.21
CA THR A 206 -5.24 19.64 0.14
C THR A 206 -5.48 19.10 -1.26
N THR A 207 -5.28 17.81 -1.46
CA THR A 207 -5.41 17.17 -2.78
C THR A 207 -6.69 16.35 -2.93
N HIS A 208 -7.46 16.18 -1.85
CA HIS A 208 -8.63 15.29 -1.78
C HIS A 208 -8.32 13.85 -2.24
N THR A 209 -7.06 13.41 -2.09
CA THR A 209 -6.68 12.03 -2.34
C THR A 209 -7.41 11.12 -1.36
N THR A 210 -8.11 10.11 -1.87
CA THR A 210 -8.72 9.09 -1.03
C THR A 210 -7.65 8.22 -0.38
N ILE A 211 -7.80 7.88 0.88
CA ILE A 211 -6.79 7.09 1.61
C ILE A 211 -7.43 5.87 2.25
N LEU A 212 -6.85 4.70 1.97
CA LEU A 212 -7.15 3.47 2.71
C LEU A 212 -5.93 3.05 3.51
N LEU A 213 -6.05 3.14 4.83
CA LEU A 213 -4.98 2.88 5.79
C LEU A 213 -5.25 1.58 6.55
N THR A 214 -4.32 0.62 6.53
CA THR A 214 -4.33 -0.47 7.51
C THR A 214 -3.43 -0.11 8.67
N THR A 215 -3.87 -0.37 9.87
CA THR A 215 -3.08 -0.23 11.09
C THR A 215 -3.64 -1.08 12.22
N HIS A 216 -2.80 -1.41 13.18
CA HIS A 216 -3.19 -1.96 14.48
C HIS A 216 -3.01 -0.92 15.61
N ASP A 217 -2.49 0.28 15.28
CA ASP A 217 -2.32 1.40 16.21
C ASP A 217 -3.59 2.26 16.21
N LEU A 218 -4.39 2.16 17.29
CA LEU A 218 -5.64 2.90 17.42
C LEU A 218 -5.44 4.42 17.35
N SER A 219 -4.27 4.92 17.77
CA SER A 219 -3.99 6.35 17.68
C SER A 219 -3.81 6.86 16.24
N ASP A 220 -3.42 5.99 15.29
CA ASP A 220 -3.44 6.33 13.87
C ASP A 220 -4.87 6.50 13.36
N VAL A 221 -5.75 5.57 13.79
CA VAL A 221 -7.17 5.59 13.40
C VAL A 221 -7.85 6.86 13.91
N GLU A 222 -7.72 7.14 15.21
CA GLU A 222 -8.35 8.32 15.84
C GLU A 222 -7.89 9.64 15.22
N LYS A 223 -6.61 9.72 14.84
CA LYS A 223 -6.02 10.95 14.30
C LYS A 223 -6.24 11.16 12.81
N LEU A 224 -6.44 10.11 12.03
CA LEU A 224 -6.41 10.16 10.56
C LEU A 224 -7.74 9.80 9.92
N CYS A 225 -8.49 8.89 10.51
CA CYS A 225 -9.62 8.26 9.82
C CYS A 225 -10.94 8.87 10.24
N GLU A 226 -11.78 9.19 9.27
CA GLU A 226 -13.15 9.64 9.48
C GLU A 226 -14.09 8.45 9.73
N ARG A 227 -13.71 7.27 9.20
CA ARG A 227 -14.48 6.04 9.26
C ARG A 227 -13.55 4.83 9.36
N VAL A 228 -14.08 3.75 9.92
CA VAL A 228 -13.40 2.47 10.13
C VAL A 228 -14.19 1.33 9.48
N LEU A 229 -13.48 0.38 8.91
CA LEU A 229 -14.00 -0.86 8.34
C LEU A 229 -13.45 -2.06 9.10
#